data_d30d5e5b49c9ed0d553648d85c6f6d0e
#
_entry.id   d30d5e5b49c9ed0d553648d85c6f6d0e
#
_cell.length_a   1.000
_cell.length_b   1.000
_cell.length_c   1.000
_cell.angle_alpha   90.00
_cell.angle_beta   90.00
_cell.angle_gamma   90.00
#
_symmetry.space_group_name_H-M   'P 1'
#
loop_
_entity.id
_entity.type
_entity.pdbx_description
1 polymer ?
#
loop_
_entity_poly.entity_id
_entity_poly.type
_entity_poly.pdbx_seq_one_letter_code
_entity_poly.pdbx_strand_id
1 'polypeptide(L)'
;PPPTTTLELDRRQRQMCIRDSYRRMLDSNSSDFDAVLCATPDHLHAPVTISAMRAGKHAYCEKPLTHNIAEARLVAQVAKETGVATQMGNQGHSKDSIRETVELLRSGAIGDVSEVHAWVQTTRWNPSLLHPPTDGQPIPKRLNWDLWCGPRKPIPFHEAYAPVSWRDFWQFGCGALGDMGCHDLDSSVWAFELTSPTRVEMRAAGNTDKGMAPFGEVGYFDFVKQDGTSPLKIHWYSGGLRPRTPELLPRDRRLPGRGAVFVGSEGILVCGAAGGDYQIYPQSRSEAMEVPQPSIARSGGHHRDWIDAIKGGPPASSSFEYGAKLTEIVLLGLVALRTGEVIRWDSDAMTATGVSSADEIIRESYRPGWEVEA
;
A
#
# COMPACT_ATOMS: atom_id res chain seq x y z
N PRO A 1 4.67 -8.93 42.94
CA PRO A 1 4.11 -9.56 41.77
C PRO A 1 3.29 -8.50 41.02
N PRO A 2 3.40 -8.36 39.68
CA PRO A 2 2.55 -7.46 38.93
C PRO A 2 1.12 -7.96 39.02
N PRO A 3 0.13 -7.07 39.01
CA PRO A 3 -1.26 -7.48 39.18
C PRO A 3 -1.72 -8.36 38.03
N THR A 4 -2.28 -9.50 38.39
CA THR A 4 -2.89 -10.51 37.50
C THR A 4 -4.03 -9.97 36.62
N THR A 5 -4.50 -8.77 36.87
CA THR A 5 -5.58 -8.07 36.16
C THR A 5 -5.24 -7.64 34.72
N THR A 6 -3.98 -7.33 34.41
CA THR A 6 -3.58 -6.86 33.07
C THR A 6 -3.63 -8.00 32.03
N LEU A 7 -3.29 -9.22 32.44
CA LEU A 7 -3.32 -10.40 31.57
C LEU A 7 -4.75 -10.92 31.29
N GLU A 8 -5.69 -10.73 32.23
CA GLU A 8 -7.09 -11.10 32.04
C GLU A 8 -7.83 -10.10 31.16
N LEU A 9 -7.55 -8.80 31.29
CA LEU A 9 -8.06 -7.75 30.41
C LEU A 9 -7.56 -7.96 28.97
N ASP A 10 -6.28 -8.26 28.79
CA ASP A 10 -5.69 -8.53 27.47
C ASP A 10 -6.27 -9.79 26.83
N ARG A 11 -6.55 -10.86 27.61
CA ARG A 11 -7.23 -12.06 27.12
C ARG A 11 -8.69 -11.82 26.76
N ARG A 12 -9.42 -10.98 27.50
CA ARG A 12 -10.81 -10.63 27.20
C ARG A 12 -10.90 -9.73 25.96
N GLN A 13 -10.00 -8.77 25.78
CA GLN A 13 -9.91 -7.96 24.57
C GLN A 13 -9.58 -8.83 23.36
N ARG A 14 -8.60 -9.72 23.43
CA ARG A 14 -8.28 -10.66 22.33
C ARG A 14 -9.45 -11.61 22.01
N GLN A 15 -10.27 -11.96 22.98
CA GLN A 15 -11.46 -12.78 22.73
C GLN A 15 -12.63 -11.98 22.14
N MET A 16 -12.74 -10.67 22.42
CA MET A 16 -13.76 -9.80 21.83
C MET A 16 -13.54 -9.61 20.33
N CYS A 17 -12.29 -9.35 19.89
CA CYS A 17 -11.96 -9.10 18.48
C CYS A 17 -12.22 -10.30 17.54
N ILE A 18 -12.32 -11.53 18.05
CA ILE A 18 -12.59 -12.74 17.26
C ILE A 18 -14.08 -12.99 17.05
N ARG A 19 -14.96 -12.33 17.79
CA ARG A 19 -16.38 -12.69 17.86
C ARG A 19 -17.36 -11.59 17.47
N ASP A 20 -16.95 -10.35 17.48
CA ASP A 20 -17.84 -9.21 17.29
C ASP A 20 -17.56 -8.46 15.99
N SER A 21 -18.64 -8.02 15.35
CA SER A 21 -18.60 -7.12 14.21
C SER A 21 -18.07 -5.76 14.62
N TYR A 22 -17.17 -5.16 13.81
CA TYR A 22 -16.73 -3.78 14.01
C TYR A 22 -17.91 -2.78 14.09
N ARG A 23 -19.03 -3.08 13.40
CA ARG A 23 -20.27 -2.28 13.46
C ARG A 23 -20.84 -2.31 14.87
N ARG A 24 -20.97 -3.49 15.47
CA ARG A 24 -21.43 -3.61 16.86
C ARG A 24 -20.50 -2.92 17.84
N MET A 25 -19.19 -2.95 17.58
CA MET A 25 -18.21 -2.22 18.39
C MET A 25 -18.46 -0.71 18.32
N LEU A 26 -18.67 -0.17 17.12
CA LEU A 26 -18.98 1.24 16.92
C LEU A 26 -20.34 1.64 17.52
N ASP A 27 -21.38 0.80 17.36
CA ASP A 27 -22.74 1.09 17.83
C ASP A 27 -22.86 1.02 19.35
N SER A 28 -22.25 0.01 19.98
CA SER A 28 -22.49 -0.32 21.39
C SER A 28 -21.41 0.21 22.34
N ASN A 29 -20.20 0.48 21.85
CA ASN A 29 -19.04 0.80 22.65
C ASN A 29 -18.30 2.07 22.19
N SER A 30 -18.94 2.91 21.38
CA SER A 30 -18.28 4.08 20.79
C SER A 30 -17.71 5.07 21.81
N SER A 31 -18.29 5.13 23.02
CA SER A 31 -17.78 5.96 24.13
C SER A 31 -16.50 5.42 24.78
N ASP A 32 -16.14 4.15 24.54
CA ASP A 32 -15.07 3.47 25.27
C ASP A 32 -13.69 3.63 24.61
N PHE A 33 -13.63 4.21 23.40
CA PHE A 33 -12.39 4.40 22.65
C PHE A 33 -12.45 5.65 21.76
N ASP A 34 -11.29 6.23 21.48
CA ASP A 34 -11.12 7.43 20.65
C ASP A 34 -10.61 7.11 19.24
N ALA A 35 -10.03 5.93 19.05
CA ALA A 35 -9.33 5.58 17.83
C ALA A 35 -9.49 4.10 17.47
N VAL A 36 -9.46 3.81 16.14
CA VAL A 36 -9.54 2.47 15.58
C VAL A 36 -8.27 2.17 14.78
N LEU A 37 -7.64 1.03 15.05
CA LEU A 37 -6.59 0.45 14.24
C LEU A 37 -7.18 -0.68 13.41
N CYS A 38 -7.23 -0.52 12.08
CA CYS A 38 -7.69 -1.52 11.13
C CYS A 38 -6.50 -2.31 10.58
N ALA A 39 -6.43 -3.60 10.91
CA ALA A 39 -5.45 -4.56 10.41
C ALA A 39 -6.15 -5.84 9.90
N THR A 40 -7.29 -5.66 9.27
CA THR A 40 -8.08 -6.71 8.62
C THR A 40 -7.48 -7.07 7.25
N PRO A 41 -8.00 -8.07 6.51
CA PRO A 41 -7.70 -8.20 5.10
C PRO A 41 -8.13 -6.98 4.28
N ASP A 42 -7.44 -6.72 3.14
CA ASP A 42 -7.54 -5.50 2.34
C ASP A 42 -8.98 -5.11 2.01
N HIS A 43 -9.84 -6.07 1.67
CA HIS A 43 -11.24 -5.84 1.29
C HIS A 43 -12.13 -5.29 2.41
N LEU A 44 -11.66 -5.31 3.66
CA LEU A 44 -12.38 -4.76 4.81
C LEU A 44 -11.84 -3.39 5.25
N HIS A 45 -10.71 -2.92 4.69
CA HIS A 45 -10.08 -1.67 5.10
C HIS A 45 -11.01 -0.47 4.96
N ALA A 46 -11.58 -0.27 3.76
CA ALA A 46 -12.47 0.87 3.50
C ALA A 46 -13.74 0.86 4.38
N PRO A 47 -14.55 -0.22 4.44
CA PRO A 47 -15.77 -0.19 5.25
C PRO A 47 -15.50 0.02 6.74
N VAL A 48 -14.41 -0.54 7.28
CA VAL A 48 -14.05 -0.35 8.70
C VAL A 48 -13.61 1.08 8.98
N THR A 49 -12.71 1.62 8.16
CA THR A 49 -12.13 2.96 8.41
C THR A 49 -13.13 4.08 8.15
N ILE A 50 -13.96 3.98 7.10
CA ILE A 50 -15.01 4.93 6.81
C ILE A 50 -16.03 4.98 7.95
N SER A 51 -16.48 3.80 8.42
CA SER A 51 -17.42 3.73 9.55
C SER A 51 -16.82 4.32 10.83
N ALA A 52 -15.54 4.06 11.10
CA ALA A 52 -14.85 4.63 12.25
C ALA A 52 -14.76 6.16 12.17
N MET A 53 -14.32 6.71 11.03
CA MET A 53 -14.17 8.14 10.83
C MET A 53 -15.51 8.87 10.93
N ARG A 54 -16.59 8.32 10.34
CA ARG A 54 -17.95 8.86 10.45
C ARG A 54 -18.51 8.83 11.87
N ALA A 55 -18.06 7.86 12.69
CA ALA A 55 -18.34 7.83 14.12
C ALA A 55 -17.45 8.78 14.93
N GLY A 56 -16.66 9.66 14.28
CA GLY A 56 -15.78 10.62 14.91
C GLY A 56 -14.52 10.00 15.52
N LYS A 57 -14.16 8.76 15.12
CA LYS A 57 -12.96 8.06 15.63
C LYS A 57 -11.76 8.32 14.75
N HIS A 58 -10.60 8.54 15.37
CA HIS A 58 -9.33 8.58 14.66
C HIS A 58 -9.02 7.20 14.06
N ALA A 59 -8.39 7.16 12.88
CA ALA A 59 -8.21 5.91 12.16
C ALA A 59 -6.76 5.67 11.74
N TYR A 60 -6.27 4.49 12.06
CA TYR A 60 -5.08 3.91 11.48
C TYR A 60 -5.50 2.71 10.63
N CYS A 61 -4.99 2.58 9.43
CA CYS A 61 -5.29 1.45 8.57
C CYS A 61 -4.01 0.87 7.97
N GLU A 62 -3.85 -0.45 8.01
CA GLU A 62 -2.74 -1.11 7.33
C GLU A 62 -2.81 -0.88 5.81
N LYS A 63 -1.69 -1.03 5.14
CA LYS A 63 -1.53 -0.92 3.69
C LYS A 63 -1.91 -2.24 2.97
N PRO A 64 -2.38 -2.17 1.71
CA PRO A 64 -2.82 -0.96 1.02
C PRO A 64 -4.03 -0.34 1.72
N LEU A 65 -4.18 0.98 1.63
CA LEU A 65 -5.24 1.67 2.38
C LEU A 65 -6.64 1.12 2.06
N THR A 66 -6.84 0.66 0.82
CA THR A 66 -8.10 0.10 0.34
C THR A 66 -7.88 -0.99 -0.70
N HIS A 67 -8.95 -1.69 -1.07
CA HIS A 67 -8.92 -2.79 -2.04
C HIS A 67 -9.16 -2.34 -3.49
N ASN A 68 -9.83 -1.20 -3.71
CA ASN A 68 -10.05 -0.63 -5.04
C ASN A 68 -9.88 0.90 -5.03
N ILE A 69 -9.82 1.50 -6.23
CA ILE A 69 -9.50 2.92 -6.40
C ILE A 69 -10.61 3.82 -5.87
N ALA A 70 -11.87 3.49 -6.13
CA ALA A 70 -13.00 4.28 -5.65
C ALA A 70 -13.02 4.36 -4.12
N GLU A 71 -12.71 3.25 -3.45
CA GLU A 71 -12.56 3.22 -1.99
C GLU A 71 -11.43 4.15 -1.52
N ALA A 72 -10.28 4.19 -2.22
CA ALA A 72 -9.15 5.04 -1.82
C ALA A 72 -9.54 6.52 -1.83
N ARG A 73 -10.23 6.96 -2.87
CA ARG A 73 -10.73 8.34 -2.97
C ARG A 73 -11.80 8.65 -1.93
N LEU A 74 -12.72 7.71 -1.70
CA LEU A 74 -13.76 7.88 -0.67
C LEU A 74 -13.17 7.98 0.74
N VAL A 75 -12.19 7.14 1.07
CA VAL A 75 -11.49 7.18 2.37
C VAL A 75 -10.79 8.53 2.58
N ALA A 76 -10.11 9.06 1.56
CA ALA A 76 -9.48 10.38 1.62
C ALA A 76 -10.51 11.50 1.77
N GLN A 77 -11.62 11.42 1.05
CA GLN A 77 -12.73 12.36 1.15
C GLN A 77 -13.33 12.38 2.56
N VAL A 78 -13.70 11.22 3.10
CA VAL A 78 -14.27 11.11 4.46
C VAL A 78 -13.28 11.56 5.52
N ALA A 79 -11.98 11.28 5.38
CA ALA A 79 -10.95 11.78 6.29
C ALA A 79 -10.91 13.32 6.31
N LYS A 80 -11.02 13.95 5.14
CA LYS A 80 -11.07 15.41 5.00
C LYS A 80 -12.36 16.00 5.60
N GLU A 81 -13.50 15.38 5.37
CA GLU A 81 -14.81 15.82 5.87
C GLU A 81 -14.91 15.73 7.39
N THR A 82 -14.40 14.66 7.97
CA THR A 82 -14.48 14.42 9.42
C THR A 82 -13.38 15.13 10.21
N GLY A 83 -12.25 15.45 9.58
CA GLY A 83 -11.11 16.11 10.21
C GLY A 83 -10.41 15.28 11.30
N VAL A 84 -10.68 13.98 11.39
CA VAL A 84 -10.04 13.09 12.37
C VAL A 84 -8.58 12.80 11.99
N ALA A 85 -7.74 12.50 12.96
CA ALA A 85 -6.37 12.10 12.71
C ALA A 85 -6.30 10.71 12.06
N THR A 86 -5.62 10.62 10.92
CA THR A 86 -5.52 9.38 10.14
C THR A 86 -4.07 9.03 9.84
N GLN A 87 -3.77 7.73 9.70
CA GLN A 87 -2.48 7.26 9.22
C GLN A 87 -2.58 5.89 8.54
N MET A 88 -1.91 5.75 7.38
CA MET A 88 -1.73 4.46 6.72
C MET A 88 -0.52 3.71 7.29
N GLY A 89 -0.59 2.39 7.32
CA GLY A 89 0.39 1.49 7.89
C GLY A 89 1.61 1.18 7.00
N ASN A 90 2.15 2.16 6.28
CA ASN A 90 3.43 2.05 5.58
C ASN A 90 4.59 2.52 6.48
N GLN A 91 4.90 1.78 7.52
CA GLN A 91 5.78 2.17 8.64
C GLN A 91 7.16 2.69 8.21
N GLY A 92 7.65 2.27 7.04
CA GLY A 92 8.90 2.78 6.44
C GLY A 92 8.92 4.30 6.30
N HIS A 93 7.78 4.92 6.00
CA HIS A 93 7.59 6.37 5.81
C HIS A 93 8.07 7.23 6.99
N SER A 94 8.02 6.69 8.20
CA SER A 94 8.46 7.40 9.41
C SER A 94 9.93 7.22 9.76
N LYS A 95 10.69 6.42 8.99
CA LYS A 95 12.13 6.22 9.24
C LYS A 95 12.95 7.42 8.74
N ASP A 96 14.04 7.73 9.41
CA ASP A 96 14.95 8.78 8.97
C ASP A 96 15.59 8.45 7.62
N SER A 97 15.90 7.18 7.36
CA SER A 97 16.54 6.75 6.13
C SER A 97 15.75 7.03 4.85
N ILE A 98 14.41 6.86 4.85
CA ILE A 98 13.60 7.24 3.68
C ILE A 98 13.56 8.77 3.53
N ARG A 99 13.49 9.52 4.64
CA ARG A 99 13.49 10.99 4.64
C ARG A 99 14.77 11.55 4.04
N GLU A 100 15.90 11.00 4.41
CA GLU A 100 17.20 11.33 3.84
C GLU A 100 17.23 11.01 2.33
N THR A 101 16.73 9.84 1.91
CA THR A 101 16.63 9.49 0.49
C THR A 101 15.77 10.50 -0.27
N VAL A 102 14.63 10.90 0.27
CA VAL A 102 13.74 11.91 -0.33
C VAL A 102 14.43 13.29 -0.39
N GLU A 103 15.09 13.70 0.68
CA GLU A 103 15.84 14.96 0.74
C GLU A 103 16.96 14.99 -0.30
N LEU A 104 17.71 13.90 -0.47
CA LEU A 104 18.74 13.77 -1.49
C LEU A 104 18.19 13.85 -2.93
N LEU A 105 17.08 13.16 -3.20
CA LEU A 105 16.45 13.22 -4.51
C LEU A 105 15.95 14.63 -4.83
N ARG A 106 15.33 15.30 -3.86
CA ARG A 106 14.85 16.69 -4.00
C ARG A 106 15.97 17.71 -4.15
N SER A 107 17.14 17.48 -3.54
CA SER A 107 18.30 18.37 -3.69
C SER A 107 19.02 18.22 -5.03
N GLY A 108 18.60 17.27 -5.89
CA GLY A 108 19.27 17.00 -7.16
C GLY A 108 20.61 16.26 -7.00
N ALA A 109 20.78 15.50 -5.91
CA ALA A 109 22.02 14.77 -5.63
C ALA A 109 22.52 13.88 -6.77
N ILE A 110 21.62 13.40 -7.64
CA ILE A 110 21.94 12.61 -8.84
C ILE A 110 21.48 13.27 -10.15
N GLY A 111 21.19 14.56 -10.13
CA GLY A 111 20.63 15.30 -11.26
C GLY A 111 19.14 15.01 -11.48
N ASP A 112 18.64 15.28 -12.69
CA ASP A 112 17.24 15.00 -13.03
C ASP A 112 16.98 13.52 -13.18
N VAL A 113 16.03 12.99 -12.38
CA VAL A 113 15.70 11.56 -12.35
C VAL A 113 14.65 11.27 -13.40
N SER A 114 14.94 10.38 -14.34
CA SER A 114 14.04 9.97 -15.42
C SER A 114 13.45 8.56 -15.24
N GLU A 115 14.14 7.69 -14.51
CA GLU A 115 13.69 6.31 -14.28
C GLU A 115 13.88 5.91 -12.82
N VAL A 116 12.97 5.09 -12.33
CA VAL A 116 13.07 4.38 -11.05
C VAL A 116 12.78 2.91 -11.29
N HIS A 117 13.58 2.03 -10.68
CA HIS A 117 13.32 0.60 -10.67
C HIS A 117 13.13 0.14 -9.24
N ALA A 118 11.94 -0.33 -8.87
CA ALA A 118 11.62 -0.87 -7.56
C ALA A 118 11.35 -2.38 -7.65
N TRP A 119 11.92 -3.16 -6.74
CA TRP A 119 11.75 -4.62 -6.77
C TRP A 119 11.60 -5.22 -5.38
N VAL A 120 10.84 -6.33 -5.34
CA VAL A 120 10.65 -7.17 -4.16
C VAL A 120 10.81 -8.65 -4.50
N GLN A 121 11.17 -9.46 -3.51
CA GLN A 121 11.21 -10.91 -3.70
C GLN A 121 9.83 -11.57 -3.54
N THR A 122 8.86 -10.83 -3.03
CA THR A 122 7.53 -11.33 -2.72
C THR A 122 6.88 -11.96 -3.94
N THR A 123 6.37 -13.15 -3.74
CA THR A 123 5.57 -13.94 -4.66
C THR A 123 4.23 -14.27 -4.02
N ARG A 124 3.49 -15.25 -4.49
CA ARG A 124 2.29 -15.77 -3.80
C ARG A 124 2.64 -16.27 -2.39
N TRP A 125 1.73 -16.03 -1.45
CA TRP A 125 1.83 -16.53 -0.08
C TRP A 125 1.58 -18.04 0.00
N ASN A 126 0.79 -18.58 -0.94
CA ASN A 126 0.62 -20.02 -1.12
C ASN A 126 1.08 -20.45 -2.53
N PRO A 127 2.37 -20.71 -2.73
CA PRO A 127 2.92 -21.05 -4.04
C PRO A 127 2.48 -22.43 -4.56
N SER A 128 1.92 -23.30 -3.73
CA SER A 128 1.40 -24.60 -4.16
C SER A 128 0.02 -24.50 -4.81
N LEU A 129 -0.69 -23.39 -4.65
CA LEU A 129 -2.04 -23.21 -5.16
C LEU A 129 -2.00 -22.56 -6.56
N LEU A 130 -2.42 -23.32 -7.57
CA LEU A 130 -2.42 -22.84 -8.96
C LEU A 130 -3.73 -22.15 -9.35
N HIS A 131 -4.85 -22.55 -8.72
CA HIS A 131 -6.20 -22.05 -8.96
C HIS A 131 -6.92 -21.82 -7.63
N PRO A 132 -7.96 -20.96 -7.56
CA PRO A 132 -8.80 -20.86 -6.40
C PRO A 132 -9.40 -22.21 -6.04
N PRO A 133 -9.60 -22.52 -4.75
CA PRO A 133 -10.31 -23.73 -4.33
C PRO A 133 -11.71 -23.81 -4.94
N THR A 134 -12.10 -25.00 -5.41
CA THR A 134 -13.42 -25.26 -6.00
C THR A 134 -14.37 -25.96 -5.03
N ASP A 135 -13.82 -26.55 -3.97
CA ASP A 135 -14.54 -27.26 -2.92
C ASP A 135 -14.63 -26.43 -1.64
N GLY A 136 -15.67 -26.68 -0.87
CA GLY A 136 -15.88 -26.05 0.42
C GLY A 136 -15.44 -26.96 1.56
N GLN A 137 -14.97 -26.34 2.63
CA GLN A 137 -14.61 -27.01 3.87
C GLN A 137 -15.52 -26.53 5.02
N PRO A 138 -15.66 -27.31 6.12
CA PRO A 138 -16.38 -26.87 7.30
C PRO A 138 -15.78 -25.58 7.88
N ILE A 139 -16.62 -24.59 8.13
CA ILE A 139 -16.19 -23.34 8.76
C ILE A 139 -15.72 -23.63 10.20
N PRO A 140 -14.49 -23.18 10.59
CA PRO A 140 -14.02 -23.32 11.97
C PRO A 140 -14.99 -22.69 12.97
N LYS A 141 -15.26 -23.35 14.09
CA LYS A 141 -16.26 -22.92 15.11
C LYS A 141 -16.09 -21.48 15.62
N ARG A 142 -14.87 -20.94 15.55
CA ARG A 142 -14.54 -19.58 16.04
C ARG A 142 -14.48 -18.53 14.93
N LEU A 143 -14.78 -18.91 13.68
CA LEU A 143 -14.75 -18.00 12.53
C LEU A 143 -16.18 -17.71 12.09
N ASN A 144 -16.53 -16.41 12.04
CA ASN A 144 -17.71 -15.98 11.33
C ASN A 144 -17.30 -15.66 9.88
N TRP A 145 -17.48 -16.66 8.99
CA TRP A 145 -17.05 -16.56 7.61
C TRP A 145 -17.81 -15.51 6.82
N ASP A 146 -19.08 -15.28 7.13
CA ASP A 146 -19.87 -14.22 6.51
C ASP A 146 -19.33 -12.83 6.82
N LEU A 147 -19.02 -12.56 8.08
CA LEU A 147 -18.37 -11.31 8.49
C LEU A 147 -16.96 -11.18 7.91
N TRP A 148 -16.24 -12.30 7.79
CA TRP A 148 -14.90 -12.31 7.20
C TRP A 148 -14.94 -11.98 5.70
N CYS A 149 -15.90 -12.51 4.93
CA CYS A 149 -16.13 -12.15 3.53
C CYS A 149 -16.50 -10.66 3.38
N GLY A 150 -17.11 -10.06 4.38
CA GLY A 150 -17.39 -8.64 4.45
C GLY A 150 -18.21 -8.14 3.26
N PRO A 151 -17.76 -7.09 2.56
CA PRO A 151 -18.47 -6.52 1.41
C PRO A 151 -18.44 -7.41 0.16
N ARG A 152 -17.65 -8.47 0.17
CA ARG A 152 -17.46 -9.34 -1.01
C ARG A 152 -18.52 -10.42 -1.09
N LYS A 153 -18.75 -10.90 -2.31
CA LYS A 153 -19.69 -12.02 -2.52
C LYS A 153 -19.28 -13.22 -1.66
N PRO A 154 -20.19 -13.82 -0.88
CA PRO A 154 -19.87 -15.00 -0.10
C PRO A 154 -19.47 -16.16 -1.01
N ILE A 155 -18.42 -16.87 -0.60
CA ILE A 155 -17.94 -18.10 -1.23
C ILE A 155 -17.83 -19.20 -0.18
N PRO A 156 -17.82 -20.48 -0.55
CA PRO A 156 -17.54 -21.56 0.39
C PRO A 156 -16.20 -21.34 1.10
N PHE A 157 -16.16 -21.62 2.40
CA PHE A 157 -14.91 -21.54 3.16
C PHE A 157 -13.92 -22.61 2.69
N HIS A 158 -12.65 -22.21 2.60
CA HIS A 158 -11.52 -23.12 2.43
C HIS A 158 -10.33 -22.57 3.21
N GLU A 159 -9.52 -23.44 3.83
CA GLU A 159 -8.36 -23.04 4.63
C GLU A 159 -7.27 -22.29 3.84
N ALA A 160 -7.26 -22.44 2.53
CA ALA A 160 -6.36 -21.68 1.65
C ALA A 160 -6.59 -20.15 1.69
N TYR A 161 -7.77 -19.68 2.12
CA TYR A 161 -8.04 -18.25 2.20
C TYR A 161 -7.46 -17.60 3.46
N ALA A 162 -7.50 -18.28 4.60
CA ALA A 162 -7.11 -17.73 5.88
C ALA A 162 -6.08 -18.63 6.60
N PRO A 163 -5.17 -18.05 7.41
CA PRO A 163 -5.14 -16.65 7.85
C PRO A 163 -4.31 -15.70 6.99
N VAL A 164 -3.48 -16.16 6.03
CA VAL A 164 -2.46 -15.31 5.36
C VAL A 164 -2.67 -15.20 3.87
N SER A 165 -2.98 -16.32 3.20
CA SER A 165 -2.98 -16.43 1.74
C SER A 165 -4.18 -15.76 1.05
N TRP A 166 -5.08 -15.12 1.80
CA TRP A 166 -6.13 -14.28 1.23
C TRP A 166 -5.56 -13.18 0.30
N ARG A 167 -4.32 -12.80 0.49
CA ARG A 167 -3.61 -11.83 -0.35
C ARG A 167 -3.46 -12.28 -1.80
N ASP A 168 -3.46 -13.60 -2.03
CA ASP A 168 -3.33 -14.20 -3.35
C ASP A 168 -4.62 -14.16 -4.18
N PHE A 169 -5.77 -13.89 -3.54
CA PHE A 169 -7.09 -13.94 -4.18
C PHE A 169 -7.62 -12.52 -4.41
N TRP A 170 -7.89 -12.18 -5.67
CA TRP A 170 -8.40 -10.85 -6.05
C TRP A 170 -9.69 -10.44 -5.37
N GLN A 171 -10.43 -11.40 -4.83
CA GLN A 171 -11.63 -11.11 -4.07
C GLN A 171 -11.34 -10.49 -2.70
N PHE A 172 -10.18 -10.76 -2.10
CA PHE A 172 -9.87 -10.41 -0.72
C PHE A 172 -8.61 -9.56 -0.57
N GLY A 173 -7.68 -9.68 -1.49
CA GLY A 173 -6.37 -9.05 -1.42
C GLY A 173 -5.87 -8.52 -2.75
N CYS A 174 -4.74 -7.85 -2.67
CA CYS A 174 -4.15 -7.08 -3.76
C CYS A 174 -2.81 -7.64 -4.26
N GLY A 175 -2.50 -8.92 -3.98
CA GLY A 175 -1.27 -9.58 -4.45
C GLY A 175 0.02 -8.91 -3.95
N ALA A 176 1.14 -9.22 -4.61
CA ALA A 176 2.45 -8.73 -4.21
C ALA A 176 2.58 -7.21 -4.40
N LEU A 177 2.06 -6.64 -5.49
CA LEU A 177 2.10 -5.20 -5.72
C LEU A 177 1.30 -4.45 -4.66
N GLY A 178 0.09 -4.90 -4.31
CA GLY A 178 -0.72 -4.27 -3.27
C GLY A 178 -0.06 -4.31 -1.91
N ASP A 179 0.46 -5.48 -1.53
CA ASP A 179 1.08 -5.67 -0.21
C ASP A 179 2.42 -4.92 -0.07
N MET A 180 3.20 -4.79 -1.14
CA MET A 180 4.57 -4.28 -1.07
C MET A 180 4.74 -2.91 -1.75
N GLY A 181 3.91 -2.57 -2.73
CA GLY A 181 4.03 -1.33 -3.50
C GLY A 181 3.95 -0.08 -2.65
N CYS A 182 3.06 -0.05 -1.66
CA CYS A 182 2.97 1.07 -0.72
C CYS A 182 4.22 1.28 0.16
N HIS A 183 5.15 0.33 0.19
CA HIS A 183 6.43 0.47 0.87
C HIS A 183 7.54 0.91 -0.08
N ASP A 184 7.63 0.27 -1.28
CA ASP A 184 8.81 0.41 -2.14
C ASP A 184 8.65 1.48 -3.22
N LEU A 185 7.42 1.93 -3.51
CA LEU A 185 7.16 3.10 -4.33
C LEU A 185 7.06 4.40 -3.51
N ASP A 186 6.96 4.30 -2.18
CA ASP A 186 6.75 5.43 -1.27
C ASP A 186 7.80 6.53 -1.45
N SER A 187 9.09 6.19 -1.45
CA SER A 187 10.17 7.17 -1.64
C SER A 187 10.09 7.93 -2.97
N SER A 188 9.65 7.23 -4.04
CA SER A 188 9.45 7.85 -5.36
C SER A 188 8.26 8.79 -5.37
N VAL A 189 7.12 8.33 -4.85
CA VAL A 189 5.89 9.13 -4.78
C VAL A 189 6.11 10.36 -3.93
N TRP A 190 6.80 10.23 -2.81
CA TRP A 190 7.10 11.33 -1.90
C TRP A 190 8.13 12.32 -2.46
N ALA A 191 9.25 11.79 -3.00
CA ALA A 191 10.32 12.65 -3.51
C ALA A 191 9.86 13.57 -4.66
N PHE A 192 9.08 13.02 -5.59
CA PHE A 192 8.62 13.70 -6.78
C PHE A 192 7.17 14.20 -6.70
N GLU A 193 6.55 14.10 -5.51
CA GLU A 193 5.17 14.55 -5.25
C GLU A 193 4.16 14.01 -6.29
N LEU A 194 4.33 12.73 -6.66
CA LEU A 194 3.54 12.13 -7.71
C LEU A 194 2.06 11.99 -7.29
N THR A 195 1.19 12.26 -8.23
CA THR A 195 -0.26 12.11 -8.05
C THR A 195 -0.79 10.88 -8.77
N SER A 196 -1.01 10.95 -10.07
CA SER A 196 -1.54 9.85 -10.85
C SER A 196 -0.66 9.58 -12.07
N PRO A 197 -0.39 8.31 -12.42
CA PRO A 197 0.29 7.99 -13.66
C PRO A 197 -0.64 8.28 -14.85
N THR A 198 -0.05 8.66 -15.98
CA THR A 198 -0.78 8.84 -17.24
C THR A 198 -0.99 7.53 -17.98
N ARG A 199 -0.07 6.57 -17.77
CA ARG A 199 -0.11 5.24 -18.38
C ARG A 199 0.47 4.19 -17.44
N VAL A 200 -0.17 3.03 -17.40
CA VAL A 200 0.29 1.88 -16.63
C VAL A 200 0.28 0.64 -17.50
N GLU A 201 1.35 -0.13 -17.46
CA GLU A 201 1.44 -1.43 -18.10
C GLU A 201 2.04 -2.45 -17.12
N MET A 202 1.33 -3.55 -16.93
CA MET A 202 1.77 -4.65 -16.07
C MET A 202 1.61 -5.99 -16.79
N ARG A 203 2.54 -6.89 -16.56
CA ARG A 203 2.52 -8.25 -17.07
C ARG A 203 2.75 -9.23 -15.93
N ALA A 204 1.96 -10.29 -15.95
CA ALA A 204 2.11 -11.42 -15.05
C ALA A 204 3.27 -12.32 -15.48
N ALA A 205 4.03 -12.83 -14.51
CA ALA A 205 5.04 -13.85 -14.70
C ALA A 205 4.65 -15.14 -13.95
N GLY A 206 4.91 -16.28 -14.59
CA GLY A 206 4.53 -17.59 -14.09
C GLY A 206 3.10 -17.98 -14.42
N ASN A 207 2.56 -18.97 -13.71
CA ASN A 207 1.18 -19.41 -13.91
C ASN A 207 0.20 -18.32 -13.51
N THR A 208 -0.79 -18.06 -14.34
CA THR A 208 -1.81 -17.04 -14.11
C THR A 208 -3.19 -17.68 -14.06
N ASP A 209 -4.00 -17.23 -13.11
CA ASP A 209 -5.42 -17.53 -13.00
C ASP A 209 -6.18 -16.22 -12.85
N LYS A 210 -7.37 -16.13 -13.42
CA LYS A 210 -8.17 -14.88 -13.36
C LYS A 210 -8.64 -14.50 -11.96
N GLY A 211 -8.66 -15.45 -11.03
CA GLY A 211 -9.09 -15.23 -9.64
C GLY A 211 -7.94 -14.98 -8.67
N MET A 212 -6.70 -15.13 -9.11
CA MET A 212 -5.53 -15.08 -8.23
C MET A 212 -4.42 -14.17 -8.77
N ALA A 213 -3.65 -13.60 -7.83
CA ALA A 213 -2.41 -12.89 -8.13
C ALA A 213 -1.40 -13.82 -8.81
N PRO A 214 -0.54 -13.32 -9.72
CA PRO A 214 0.50 -14.11 -10.36
C PRO A 214 1.65 -14.42 -9.40
N PHE A 215 2.55 -15.31 -9.80
CA PHE A 215 3.78 -15.61 -9.05
C PHE A 215 4.79 -14.47 -9.08
N GLY A 216 4.79 -13.69 -10.14
CA GLY A 216 5.62 -12.52 -10.30
C GLY A 216 4.92 -11.48 -11.18
N GLU A 217 5.38 -10.27 -11.09
CA GLU A 217 4.86 -9.13 -11.81
C GLU A 217 6.01 -8.30 -12.34
N VAL A 218 5.84 -7.78 -13.56
CA VAL A 218 6.76 -6.81 -14.14
C VAL A 218 5.96 -5.77 -14.91
N GLY A 219 6.34 -4.52 -14.77
CA GLY A 219 5.67 -3.46 -15.51
C GLY A 219 6.19 -2.08 -15.15
N TYR A 220 5.44 -1.07 -15.55
CA TYR A 220 5.83 0.31 -15.30
C TYR A 220 4.63 1.26 -15.25
N PHE A 221 4.90 2.39 -14.62
CA PHE A 221 4.02 3.54 -14.52
C PHE A 221 4.71 4.73 -15.18
N ASP A 222 4.05 5.41 -16.11
CA ASP A 222 4.52 6.64 -16.72
C ASP A 222 3.86 7.83 -16.00
N PHE A 223 4.70 8.76 -15.54
CA PHE A 223 4.28 10.00 -14.91
C PHE A 223 4.78 11.20 -15.68
N VAL A 224 4.11 12.33 -15.50
CA VAL A 224 4.64 13.66 -15.75
C VAL A 224 4.90 14.28 -14.39
N LYS A 225 6.12 14.75 -14.13
CA LYS A 225 6.45 15.43 -12.87
C LYS A 225 5.65 16.73 -12.73
N GLN A 226 5.48 17.21 -11.51
CA GLN A 226 4.67 18.41 -11.25
C GLN A 226 5.18 19.67 -11.97
N ASP A 227 6.49 19.74 -12.26
CA ASP A 227 7.07 20.81 -13.08
C ASP A 227 6.59 20.81 -14.54
N GLY A 228 5.90 19.74 -14.96
CA GLY A 228 5.37 19.55 -16.31
C GLY A 228 6.42 19.37 -17.40
N THR A 229 7.70 19.34 -17.05
CA THR A 229 8.82 19.45 -18.01
C THR A 229 9.48 18.11 -18.30
N SER A 230 9.51 17.19 -17.34
CA SER A 230 10.21 15.92 -17.52
C SER A 230 9.35 14.70 -17.20
N PRO A 231 9.41 13.67 -18.06
CA PRO A 231 8.74 12.41 -17.78
C PRO A 231 9.51 11.63 -16.69
N LEU A 232 8.78 10.87 -15.90
CA LEU A 232 9.32 9.89 -14.97
C LEU A 232 8.69 8.53 -15.22
N LYS A 233 9.51 7.50 -15.36
CA LYS A 233 9.05 6.12 -15.47
C LYS A 233 9.43 5.33 -14.22
N ILE A 234 8.44 4.72 -13.57
CA ILE A 234 8.68 3.82 -12.44
C ILE A 234 8.44 2.39 -12.89
N HIS A 235 9.45 1.55 -12.82
CA HIS A 235 9.39 0.12 -13.08
C HIS A 235 9.16 -0.65 -11.78
N TRP A 236 8.30 -1.66 -11.85
CA TRP A 236 8.01 -2.59 -10.78
C TRP A 236 8.40 -4.01 -11.13
N TYR A 237 8.97 -4.73 -10.15
CA TYR A 237 9.32 -6.14 -10.28
C TYR A 237 8.98 -6.90 -9.00
N SER A 238 8.33 -8.05 -9.12
CA SER A 238 8.08 -8.98 -7.99
C SER A 238 8.36 -10.44 -8.36
N GLY A 239 8.21 -11.35 -7.41
CA GLY A 239 8.41 -12.78 -7.66
C GLY A 239 9.86 -13.19 -7.98
N GLY A 240 10.83 -12.43 -7.48
CA GLY A 240 12.25 -12.68 -7.76
C GLY A 240 12.78 -12.05 -9.04
N LEU A 241 11.91 -11.42 -9.84
CA LEU A 241 12.33 -10.60 -10.97
C LEU A 241 13.06 -9.34 -10.48
N ARG A 242 14.03 -8.87 -11.27
CA ARG A 242 14.88 -7.73 -10.91
C ARG A 242 15.23 -6.89 -12.12
N PRO A 243 15.54 -5.59 -11.93
CA PRO A 243 16.11 -4.78 -12.99
C PRO A 243 17.49 -5.30 -13.42
N ARG A 244 17.89 -4.91 -14.63
CA ARG A 244 19.29 -5.06 -15.06
C ARG A 244 20.20 -4.29 -14.09
N THR A 245 21.35 -4.86 -13.76
CA THR A 245 22.37 -4.16 -12.97
C THR A 245 22.78 -2.87 -13.68
N PRO A 246 22.67 -1.69 -13.04
CA PRO A 246 23.09 -0.43 -13.63
C PRO A 246 24.59 -0.41 -13.96
N GLU A 247 24.98 0.24 -15.06
CA GLU A 247 26.38 0.32 -15.47
C GLU A 247 27.26 1.08 -14.48
N LEU A 248 26.68 2.07 -13.78
CA LEU A 248 27.37 2.86 -12.76
C LEU A 248 27.58 2.09 -11.43
N LEU A 249 26.91 0.97 -11.24
CA LEU A 249 27.14 0.14 -10.05
C LEU A 249 28.50 -0.59 -10.17
N PRO A 250 29.43 -0.42 -9.22
CA PRO A 250 30.73 -1.10 -9.24
C PRO A 250 30.57 -2.63 -9.35
N ARG A 251 31.49 -3.29 -10.05
CA ARG A 251 31.44 -4.75 -10.32
C ARG A 251 31.49 -5.62 -9.08
N ASP A 252 32.07 -5.12 -8.00
CA ASP A 252 32.15 -5.76 -6.68
C ASP A 252 30.89 -5.52 -5.83
N ARG A 253 29.97 -4.69 -6.29
CA ARG A 253 28.70 -4.39 -5.61
C ARG A 253 27.53 -5.13 -6.25
N ARG A 254 26.52 -5.40 -5.45
CA ARG A 254 25.28 -6.04 -5.90
C ARG A 254 24.07 -5.24 -5.44
N LEU A 255 23.03 -5.26 -6.23
CA LEU A 255 21.73 -4.73 -5.82
C LEU A 255 21.22 -5.46 -4.58
N PRO A 256 20.59 -4.77 -3.62
CA PRO A 256 19.99 -5.40 -2.44
C PRO A 256 18.92 -6.43 -2.81
N GLY A 257 18.55 -7.29 -1.90
CA GLY A 257 17.51 -8.29 -2.10
C GLY A 257 16.15 -7.67 -2.46
N ARG A 258 15.86 -6.49 -1.90
CA ARG A 258 14.68 -5.64 -2.11
C ARG A 258 15.11 -4.19 -2.04
N GLY A 259 14.52 -3.32 -2.85
CA GLY A 259 14.85 -1.89 -2.84
C GLY A 259 14.47 -1.18 -4.13
N ALA A 260 15.14 -0.04 -4.37
CA ALA A 260 14.97 0.72 -5.58
C ALA A 260 16.30 1.29 -6.11
N VAL A 261 16.34 1.56 -7.41
CA VAL A 261 17.37 2.35 -8.09
C VAL A 261 16.70 3.55 -8.73
N PHE A 262 17.19 4.73 -8.42
CA PHE A 262 16.84 5.98 -9.08
C PHE A 262 17.92 6.30 -10.10
N VAL A 263 17.53 6.54 -11.35
CA VAL A 263 18.45 6.84 -12.44
C VAL A 263 18.32 8.32 -12.79
N GLY A 264 19.35 9.08 -12.44
CA GLY A 264 19.43 10.50 -12.71
C GLY A 264 20.44 10.83 -13.81
N SER A 265 20.42 12.07 -14.28
CA SER A 265 21.33 12.57 -15.34
C SER A 265 22.80 12.63 -14.92
N GLU A 266 23.08 12.66 -13.62
CA GLU A 266 24.44 12.81 -13.07
C GLU A 266 24.89 11.61 -12.21
N GLY A 267 24.03 10.60 -12.06
CA GLY A 267 24.33 9.42 -11.26
C GLY A 267 23.14 8.55 -10.96
N ILE A 268 23.36 7.56 -10.11
CA ILE A 268 22.28 6.70 -9.60
C ILE A 268 22.27 6.73 -8.07
N LEU A 269 21.07 6.61 -7.48
CA LEU A 269 20.88 6.33 -6.07
C LEU A 269 20.30 4.93 -5.93
N VAL A 270 20.97 4.06 -5.20
CA VAL A 270 20.50 2.71 -4.86
C VAL A 270 20.09 2.71 -3.40
N CYS A 271 18.88 2.28 -3.10
CA CYS A 271 18.42 2.12 -1.71
C CYS A 271 17.86 0.73 -1.45
N GLY A 272 17.84 0.36 -0.18
CA GLY A 272 17.21 -0.86 0.32
C GLY A 272 15.69 -0.72 0.46
N ALA A 273 15.10 -1.65 1.21
CA ALA A 273 13.66 -1.70 1.42
C ALA A 273 13.09 -0.38 1.94
N ALA A 274 11.95 0.05 1.38
CA ALA A 274 11.26 1.26 1.76
C ALA A 274 12.15 2.52 1.75
N GLY A 275 13.04 2.63 0.77
CA GLY A 275 13.89 3.81 0.58
C GLY A 275 15.05 3.94 1.58
N GLY A 276 15.36 2.88 2.36
CA GLY A 276 16.44 2.93 3.36
C GLY A 276 17.82 2.61 2.79
N ASP A 277 18.87 2.84 3.60
CA ASP A 277 20.25 2.42 3.34
C ASP A 277 20.75 2.83 1.95
N TYR A 278 20.63 4.11 1.61
CA TYR A 278 20.97 4.63 0.28
C TYR A 278 22.49 4.65 0.02
N GLN A 279 22.85 4.51 -1.26
CA GLN A 279 24.20 4.69 -1.81
C GLN A 279 24.10 5.41 -3.14
N ILE A 280 25.01 6.37 -3.39
CA ILE A 280 25.06 7.14 -4.64
C ILE A 280 26.30 6.72 -5.44
N TYR A 281 26.11 6.57 -6.75
CA TYR A 281 27.17 6.26 -7.69
C TYR A 281 27.10 7.20 -8.91
N PRO A 282 28.27 7.52 -9.57
CA PRO A 282 29.62 7.06 -9.21
C PRO A 282 30.05 7.60 -7.84
N GLN A 283 31.03 6.95 -7.19
CA GLN A 283 31.51 7.35 -5.86
C GLN A 283 32.03 8.79 -5.84
N SER A 284 32.63 9.27 -6.93
CA SER A 284 33.05 10.66 -7.09
C SER A 284 31.91 11.66 -6.93
N ARG A 285 30.68 11.29 -7.33
CA ARG A 285 29.48 12.11 -7.13
C ARG A 285 29.09 12.15 -5.65
N SER A 286 29.11 11.00 -4.99
CA SER A 286 28.84 10.90 -3.56
C SER A 286 29.83 11.70 -2.71
N GLU A 287 31.10 11.71 -3.09
CA GLU A 287 32.15 12.46 -2.39
C GLU A 287 32.10 13.99 -2.65
N ALA A 288 31.63 14.39 -3.81
CA ALA A 288 31.57 15.82 -4.20
C ALA A 288 30.26 16.52 -3.74
N MET A 289 29.22 15.76 -3.38
CA MET A 289 27.95 16.36 -2.99
C MET A 289 27.98 16.86 -1.55
N GLU A 290 27.33 17.98 -1.31
CA GLU A 290 26.98 18.41 0.04
C GLU A 290 25.72 17.64 0.50
N VAL A 291 25.78 17.03 1.68
CA VAL A 291 24.60 16.41 2.27
C VAL A 291 23.58 17.49 2.60
N PRO A 292 22.36 17.41 2.06
CA PRO A 292 21.37 18.45 2.28
C PRO A 292 21.01 18.54 3.78
N GLN A 293 20.77 19.76 4.24
CA GLN A 293 20.24 19.95 5.59
C GLN A 293 18.85 19.29 5.69
N PRO A 294 18.52 18.66 6.84
CA PRO A 294 17.21 18.07 7.03
C PRO A 294 16.09 19.07 6.80
N SER A 295 15.25 18.82 5.81
CA SER A 295 14.11 19.67 5.43
C SER A 295 12.76 19.02 5.80
N ILE A 296 12.77 17.72 6.03
CA ILE A 296 11.61 16.93 6.46
C ILE A 296 11.73 16.70 7.96
N ALA A 297 10.69 17.06 8.72
CA ALA A 297 10.65 16.82 10.15
C ALA A 297 10.90 15.34 10.48
N ARG A 298 11.78 15.04 11.42
CA ARG A 298 12.07 13.67 11.85
C ARG A 298 10.91 13.14 12.71
N SER A 299 10.63 11.85 12.59
CA SER A 299 9.51 11.20 13.28
C SER A 299 9.94 10.63 14.63
N GLY A 300 9.07 10.74 15.62
CA GLY A 300 9.23 10.02 16.88
C GLY A 300 8.88 8.51 16.80
N GLY A 301 8.45 8.07 15.63
CA GLY A 301 8.01 6.71 15.31
C GLY A 301 6.61 6.68 14.70
N HIS A 302 6.36 5.74 13.81
CA HIS A 302 5.17 5.72 12.97
C HIS A 302 3.85 5.81 13.76
N HIS A 303 3.64 4.94 14.74
CA HIS A 303 2.45 5.01 15.59
C HIS A 303 2.46 6.23 16.51
N ARG A 304 3.65 6.71 16.87
CA ARG A 304 3.78 7.92 17.70
C ARG A 304 3.31 9.17 16.96
N ASP A 305 3.65 9.32 15.71
CA ASP A 305 3.19 10.43 14.86
C ASP A 305 1.65 10.49 14.83
N TRP A 306 0.99 9.34 14.69
CA TRP A 306 -0.47 9.26 14.74
C TRP A 306 -1.06 9.62 16.11
N ILE A 307 -0.48 9.09 17.18
CA ILE A 307 -0.92 9.43 18.56
C ILE A 307 -0.73 10.92 18.85
N ASP A 308 0.35 11.52 18.38
CA ASP A 308 0.59 12.94 18.56
C ASP A 308 -0.40 13.79 17.76
N ALA A 309 -0.75 13.37 16.53
CA ALA A 309 -1.81 14.00 15.75
C ALA A 309 -3.19 13.91 16.45
N ILE A 310 -3.52 12.77 17.07
CA ILE A 310 -4.74 12.60 17.88
C ILE A 310 -4.78 13.62 19.03
N LYS A 311 -3.65 13.92 19.62
CA LYS A 311 -3.51 14.85 20.74
C LYS A 311 -3.40 16.32 20.34
N GLY A 312 -3.69 16.66 19.08
CA GLY A 312 -3.66 18.02 18.54
C GLY A 312 -2.28 18.48 18.05
N GLY A 313 -1.34 17.57 17.90
CA GLY A 313 -0.06 17.81 17.22
C GLY A 313 -0.20 17.91 15.69
N PRO A 314 0.91 18.01 14.97
CA PRO A 314 0.90 18.06 13.52
C PRO A 314 0.28 16.78 12.93
N PRO A 315 -0.36 16.87 11.74
CA PRO A 315 -0.86 15.67 11.05
C PRO A 315 0.25 14.64 10.84
N ALA A 316 -0.11 13.36 10.95
CA ALA A 316 0.81 12.28 10.61
C ALA A 316 1.23 12.35 9.15
N SER A 317 2.51 12.12 8.85
CA SER A 317 3.07 12.31 7.50
C SER A 317 2.49 11.33 6.45
N SER A 318 2.05 10.15 6.89
CA SER A 318 1.33 9.19 6.05
C SER A 318 -0.18 9.22 6.33
N SER A 319 -0.78 10.42 6.36
CA SER A 319 -2.23 10.60 6.48
C SER A 319 -2.99 9.86 5.37
N PHE A 320 -4.30 9.65 5.54
CA PHE A 320 -5.10 9.01 4.49
C PHE A 320 -5.15 9.82 3.19
N GLU A 321 -4.94 11.13 3.23
CA GLU A 321 -4.78 11.92 2.01
C GLU A 321 -3.55 11.49 1.20
N TYR A 322 -2.40 11.32 1.85
CA TYR A 322 -1.19 10.80 1.21
C TYR A 322 -1.33 9.31 0.87
N GLY A 323 -1.78 8.51 1.83
CA GLY A 323 -1.95 7.07 1.69
C GLY A 323 -2.89 6.67 0.55
N ALA A 324 -3.94 7.43 0.31
CA ALA A 324 -4.88 7.20 -0.79
C ALA A 324 -4.22 7.43 -2.16
N LYS A 325 -3.43 8.49 -2.32
CA LYS A 325 -2.68 8.76 -3.57
C LYS A 325 -1.70 7.62 -3.88
N LEU A 326 -0.92 7.22 -2.89
CA LEU A 326 0.02 6.11 -3.03
C LEU A 326 -0.70 4.79 -3.32
N THR A 327 -1.81 4.52 -2.65
CA THR A 327 -2.63 3.32 -2.87
C THR A 327 -3.27 3.34 -4.26
N GLU A 328 -3.79 4.47 -4.75
CA GLU A 328 -4.34 4.58 -6.11
C GLU A 328 -3.30 4.22 -7.16
N ILE A 329 -2.05 4.71 -7.04
CA ILE A 329 -0.94 4.36 -7.96
C ILE A 329 -0.74 2.84 -7.97
N VAL A 330 -0.63 2.22 -6.82
CA VAL A 330 -0.45 0.77 -6.67
C VAL A 330 -1.62 0.00 -7.28
N LEU A 331 -2.85 0.41 -6.99
CA LEU A 331 -4.07 -0.25 -7.49
C LEU A 331 -4.26 -0.09 -9.00
N LEU A 332 -3.78 0.98 -9.61
CA LEU A 332 -3.74 1.10 -11.08
C LEU A 332 -2.86 0.03 -11.72
N GLY A 333 -1.77 -0.35 -11.07
CA GLY A 333 -0.98 -1.52 -11.46
C GLY A 333 -1.78 -2.82 -11.42
N LEU A 334 -2.62 -3.00 -10.40
CA LEU A 334 -3.52 -4.15 -10.30
C LEU A 334 -4.58 -4.14 -11.40
N VAL A 335 -5.14 -2.97 -11.72
CA VAL A 335 -6.09 -2.84 -12.85
C VAL A 335 -5.44 -3.31 -14.15
N ALA A 336 -4.22 -2.84 -14.46
CA ALA A 336 -3.48 -3.26 -15.64
C ALA A 336 -3.17 -4.77 -15.63
N LEU A 337 -2.80 -5.32 -14.47
CA LEU A 337 -2.48 -6.73 -14.31
C LEU A 337 -3.70 -7.64 -14.50
N ARG A 338 -4.86 -7.27 -13.90
CA ARG A 338 -6.10 -8.05 -13.94
C ARG A 338 -6.79 -7.99 -15.30
N THR A 339 -6.71 -6.84 -16.00
CA THR A 339 -7.26 -6.69 -17.35
C THR A 339 -6.34 -7.26 -18.42
N GLY A 340 -5.02 -7.29 -18.17
CA GLY A 340 -3.99 -7.62 -19.17
C GLY A 340 -3.76 -6.51 -20.20
N GLU A 341 -4.41 -5.34 -20.02
CA GLU A 341 -4.40 -4.21 -20.92
C GLU A 341 -3.47 -3.10 -20.46
N VAL A 342 -3.11 -2.21 -21.38
CA VAL A 342 -2.43 -0.96 -21.06
C VAL A 342 -3.47 0.04 -20.58
N ILE A 343 -3.33 0.53 -19.37
CA ILE A 343 -4.23 1.52 -18.79
C ILE A 343 -3.75 2.93 -19.14
N ARG A 344 -4.54 3.66 -19.90
CA ARG A 344 -4.45 5.11 -20.00
C ARG A 344 -5.42 5.71 -19.01
N TRP A 345 -4.88 6.36 -17.99
CA TRP A 345 -5.66 6.79 -16.86
C TRP A 345 -6.15 8.23 -16.99
N ASP A 346 -7.46 8.40 -16.92
CA ASP A 346 -8.09 9.70 -16.71
C ASP A 346 -8.42 9.84 -15.21
N SER A 347 -7.58 10.59 -14.50
CA SER A 347 -7.70 10.74 -13.06
C SER A 347 -8.96 11.51 -12.67
N ASP A 348 -9.36 12.52 -13.45
CA ASP A 348 -10.52 13.35 -13.12
C ASP A 348 -11.83 12.55 -13.27
N ALA A 349 -11.94 11.80 -14.36
CA ALA A 349 -13.07 10.93 -14.62
C ALA A 349 -13.01 9.61 -13.81
N MET A 350 -11.85 9.27 -13.23
CA MET A 350 -11.57 7.99 -12.58
C MET A 350 -11.90 6.80 -13.51
N THR A 351 -11.38 6.84 -14.75
CA THR A 351 -11.62 5.82 -15.79
C THR A 351 -10.35 5.41 -16.52
N ALA A 352 -10.32 4.16 -16.96
CA ALA A 352 -9.30 3.63 -17.87
C ALA A 352 -9.79 3.80 -19.32
N THR A 353 -9.23 4.77 -20.04
CA THR A 353 -9.68 5.12 -21.39
C THR A 353 -9.61 3.92 -22.35
N GLY A 354 -10.77 3.54 -22.89
CA GLY A 354 -10.88 2.46 -23.87
C GLY A 354 -10.84 1.03 -23.29
N VAL A 355 -10.85 0.86 -21.97
CA VAL A 355 -10.80 -0.43 -21.27
C VAL A 355 -11.99 -0.58 -20.33
N SER A 356 -13.17 -0.88 -20.86
CA SER A 356 -14.41 -1.00 -20.07
C SER A 356 -14.38 -2.11 -19.00
N SER A 357 -13.60 -3.16 -19.23
CA SER A 357 -13.39 -4.22 -18.21
C SER A 357 -12.66 -3.75 -16.96
N ALA A 358 -12.05 -2.57 -16.98
CA ALA A 358 -11.41 -1.97 -15.81
C ALA A 358 -12.41 -1.41 -14.81
N ASP A 359 -13.61 -1.00 -15.24
CA ASP A 359 -14.58 -0.29 -14.39
C ASP A 359 -15.00 -1.12 -13.18
N GLU A 360 -15.22 -2.42 -13.35
CA GLU A 360 -15.56 -3.34 -12.26
C GLU A 360 -14.42 -3.54 -11.25
N ILE A 361 -13.17 -3.30 -11.67
CA ILE A 361 -11.98 -3.40 -10.80
C ILE A 361 -11.75 -2.07 -10.08
N ILE A 362 -11.97 -0.95 -10.78
CA ILE A 362 -11.82 0.40 -10.25
C ILE A 362 -12.87 0.69 -9.17
N ARG A 363 -14.10 0.19 -9.38
CA ARG A 363 -15.28 0.43 -8.52
C ARG A 363 -15.99 -0.90 -8.23
N GLU A 364 -15.37 -1.75 -7.42
CA GLU A 364 -15.98 -3.02 -7.06
C GLU A 364 -17.25 -2.79 -6.23
N SER A 365 -18.36 -3.40 -6.65
CA SER A 365 -19.62 -3.32 -5.92
C SER A 365 -19.60 -4.10 -4.61
N TYR A 366 -20.26 -3.55 -3.61
CA TYR A 366 -20.49 -4.22 -2.34
C TYR A 366 -21.76 -5.07 -2.40
N ARG A 367 -21.78 -6.18 -1.67
CA ARG A 367 -23.02 -6.93 -1.47
C ARG A 367 -23.99 -6.16 -0.57
N PRO A 368 -25.31 -6.41 -0.72
CA PRO A 368 -26.35 -5.74 0.08
C PRO A 368 -26.07 -5.74 1.57
N GLY A 369 -26.23 -4.57 2.20
CA GLY A 369 -25.99 -4.34 3.62
C GLY A 369 -24.54 -4.07 4.00
N TRP A 370 -23.63 -3.95 3.02
CA TRP A 370 -22.22 -3.59 3.26
C TRP A 370 -21.85 -2.26 2.59
N GLU A 371 -22.76 -1.65 1.90
CA GLU A 371 -22.53 -0.39 1.20
C GLU A 371 -21.99 0.67 2.19
N VAL A 372 -20.96 1.37 1.76
CA VAL A 372 -20.51 2.61 2.40
C VAL A 372 -20.98 3.73 1.51
N GLU A 373 -21.89 4.55 2.02
CA GLU A 373 -22.41 5.72 1.30
C GLU A 373 -21.27 6.69 0.99
N ALA A 374 -21.36 7.38 -0.17
CA ALA A 374 -20.44 8.43 -0.54
C ALA A 374 -20.66 9.70 0.31
#